data_914a75efc0696df5a6dd0e0180492316
#
_entry.id   914a75efc0696df5a6dd0e0180492316
#
_cell.length_a   1.000
_cell.length_b   1.000
_cell.length_c   1.000
_cell.angle_alpha   90.00
_cell.angle_beta   90.00
_cell.angle_gamma   90.00
#
_symmetry.space_group_name_H-M   'P 1'
#
loop_
_entity.id
_entity.type
_entity.pdbx_description
1 polymer ?
#
loop_
_entity_poly.entity_id
_entity_poly.type
_entity_poly.pdbx_seq_one_letter_code
_entity_poly.pdbx_strand_id
1 'polypeptide(L)'
;MKKILLVLLACLALSADDIYEGDLSAAEAHEMQKKGEAIIVDVRTTLEFIYTGHGEGFINIPAYEWTYVPKSVEERVKSAEYELKADKVKGHVEIQKLYDAKEVFNKSFVSDVMKAMKLRNVDSVILVCRSGPRSKAAANLLAKEGIKAYNLDNGFMFGWKDSKMPWDGF
;
A
#
# COMPACT_ATOMS: atom_id res chain seq x y z
N MET A 1 28.59 -13.17 50.88
CA MET A 1 27.50 -13.73 50.06
C MET A 1 26.80 -12.57 49.36
N LYS A 2 27.13 -12.31 48.08
CA LYS A 2 26.55 -11.22 47.29
C LYS A 2 25.29 -11.75 46.62
N LYS A 3 24.12 -11.16 46.95
CA LYS A 3 22.85 -11.47 46.28
C LYS A 3 22.82 -10.73 44.92
N ILE A 4 22.87 -11.48 43.84
CA ILE A 4 22.68 -10.97 42.49
C ILE A 4 21.16 -10.82 42.28
N LEU A 5 20.71 -9.57 42.18
CA LEU A 5 19.33 -9.20 41.83
C LEU A 5 19.20 -9.27 40.32
N LEU A 6 18.54 -10.36 39.83
CA LEU A 6 18.24 -10.52 38.41
C LEU A 6 17.03 -9.62 38.07
N VAL A 7 17.30 -8.48 37.42
CA VAL A 7 16.24 -7.63 36.88
C VAL A 7 15.82 -8.24 35.56
N LEU A 8 14.67 -8.92 35.54
CA LEU A 8 14.00 -9.33 34.32
C LEU A 8 13.41 -8.06 33.66
N LEU A 9 14.10 -7.59 32.62
CA LEU A 9 13.56 -6.57 31.73
C LEU A 9 12.54 -7.25 30.81
N ALA A 10 11.26 -7.24 31.21
CA ALA A 10 10.17 -7.60 30.34
C ALA A 10 10.06 -6.55 29.23
N CYS A 11 10.61 -6.86 28.04
CA CYS A 11 10.25 -6.13 26.83
C CYS A 11 8.76 -6.36 26.54
N LEU A 12 7.91 -5.48 27.05
CA LEU A 12 6.58 -5.31 26.48
C LEU A 12 6.76 -4.80 25.06
N ALA A 13 6.68 -5.72 24.09
CA ALA A 13 6.36 -5.33 22.73
C ALA A 13 4.96 -4.74 22.79
N LEU A 14 4.86 -3.41 22.86
CA LEU A 14 3.62 -2.70 22.53
C LEU A 14 3.39 -2.98 21.03
N SER A 15 2.60 -3.98 20.73
CA SER A 15 1.85 -4.00 19.47
C SER A 15 0.98 -2.75 19.55
N ALA A 16 1.26 -1.75 18.72
CA ALA A 16 0.33 -0.64 18.55
C ALA A 16 -0.98 -1.28 18.06
N ASP A 17 -2.01 -1.28 18.92
CA ASP A 17 -3.31 -1.77 18.54
C ASP A 17 -3.78 -0.99 17.31
N ASP A 18 -4.34 -1.71 16.35
CA ASP A 18 -4.97 -1.10 15.18
C ASP A 18 -6.11 -0.22 15.68
N ILE A 19 -6.09 1.06 15.28
CA ILE A 19 -7.09 2.07 15.71
C ILE A 19 -8.05 2.46 14.59
N TYR A 20 -7.86 1.90 13.38
CA TYR A 20 -8.81 2.05 12.28
C TYR A 20 -10.07 1.17 12.52
N GLU A 21 -11.13 1.40 11.76
CA GLU A 21 -12.45 0.78 11.99
C GLU A 21 -12.49 -0.75 11.77
N GLY A 22 -11.50 -1.30 11.08
CA GLY A 22 -11.35 -2.73 10.81
C GLY A 22 -11.17 -3.07 9.35
N ASP A 23 -11.05 -4.38 9.10
CA ASP A 23 -10.90 -4.93 7.76
C ASP A 23 -12.28 -5.22 7.14
N LEU A 24 -12.46 -4.88 5.87
CA LEU A 24 -13.64 -5.18 5.07
C LEU A 24 -13.30 -6.19 3.98
N SER A 25 -14.19 -7.14 3.74
CA SER A 25 -14.13 -7.96 2.54
C SER A 25 -14.37 -7.12 1.28
N ALA A 26 -13.96 -7.63 0.12
CA ALA A 26 -14.20 -6.96 -1.16
C ALA A 26 -15.69 -6.71 -1.44
N ALA A 27 -16.56 -7.63 -1.02
CA ALA A 27 -18.01 -7.48 -1.19
C ALA A 27 -18.58 -6.35 -0.32
N GLU A 28 -18.19 -6.28 0.96
CA GLU A 28 -18.62 -5.20 1.86
C GLU A 28 -18.11 -3.84 1.38
N ALA A 29 -16.83 -3.75 0.99
CA ALA A 29 -16.23 -2.54 0.46
C ALA A 29 -16.95 -2.06 -0.82
N HIS A 30 -17.27 -2.97 -1.73
CA HIS A 30 -18.01 -2.65 -2.94
C HIS A 30 -19.44 -2.16 -2.66
N GLU A 31 -20.14 -2.79 -1.73
CA GLU A 31 -21.49 -2.35 -1.33
C GLU A 31 -21.46 -0.96 -0.70
N MET A 32 -20.51 -0.65 0.19
CA MET A 32 -20.35 0.69 0.76
C MET A 32 -20.06 1.73 -0.32
N GLN A 33 -19.19 1.40 -1.29
CA GLN A 33 -18.88 2.28 -2.42
C GLN A 33 -20.12 2.55 -3.27
N LYS A 34 -20.88 1.51 -3.63
CA LYS A 34 -22.13 1.64 -4.43
C LYS A 34 -23.21 2.47 -3.75
N LYS A 35 -23.33 2.36 -2.44
CA LYS A 35 -24.28 3.15 -1.65
C LYS A 35 -23.83 4.60 -1.43
N GLY A 36 -22.59 4.93 -1.80
CA GLY A 36 -22.03 6.26 -1.53
C GLY A 36 -21.73 6.50 -0.03
N GLU A 37 -21.52 5.44 0.75
CA GLU A 37 -21.18 5.51 2.16
C GLU A 37 -19.67 5.72 2.38
N ALA A 38 -18.85 5.29 1.44
CA ALA A 38 -17.40 5.44 1.46
C ALA A 38 -16.82 5.58 0.06
N ILE A 39 -15.64 6.19 -0.03
CA ILE A 39 -14.76 6.08 -1.19
C ILE A 39 -13.73 4.97 -0.96
N ILE A 40 -13.24 4.36 -2.06
CA ILE A 40 -12.10 3.46 -2.00
C ILE A 40 -10.87 4.18 -2.53
N VAL A 41 -9.85 4.31 -1.70
CA VAL A 41 -8.58 4.95 -2.03
C VAL A 41 -7.48 3.92 -2.16
N ASP A 42 -6.91 3.83 -3.36
CA ASP A 42 -5.75 2.99 -3.64
C ASP A 42 -4.47 3.73 -3.27
N VAL A 43 -3.78 3.22 -2.25
CA VAL A 43 -2.56 3.81 -1.70
C VAL A 43 -1.28 3.31 -2.37
N ARG A 44 -1.40 2.45 -3.40
CA ARG A 44 -0.27 1.99 -4.19
C ARG A 44 0.32 3.14 -5.01
N THR A 45 1.55 2.93 -5.47
CA THR A 45 2.17 3.90 -6.37
C THR A 45 1.34 4.09 -7.64
N THR A 46 1.47 5.25 -8.27
CA THR A 46 0.79 5.54 -9.55
C THR A 46 1.11 4.49 -10.62
N LEU A 47 2.35 3.99 -10.67
CA LEU A 47 2.74 2.94 -11.61
C LEU A 47 2.06 1.60 -11.31
N GLU A 48 1.95 1.20 -10.04
CA GLU A 48 1.20 0.00 -9.68
C GLU A 48 -0.27 0.12 -10.09
N PHE A 49 -0.90 1.25 -9.81
CA PHE A 49 -2.30 1.51 -10.15
C PHE A 49 -2.56 1.40 -11.66
N ILE A 50 -1.72 2.03 -12.48
CA ILE A 50 -1.86 2.04 -13.94
C ILE A 50 -1.55 0.66 -14.53
N TYR A 51 -0.39 0.06 -14.21
CA TYR A 51 0.10 -1.13 -14.92
C TYR A 51 -0.40 -2.46 -14.36
N THR A 52 -0.82 -2.53 -13.11
CA THR A 52 -1.36 -3.79 -12.55
C THR A 52 -2.89 -3.82 -12.51
N GLY A 53 -3.53 -2.71 -12.91
CA GLY A 53 -4.97 -2.50 -12.83
C GLY A 53 -5.43 -2.05 -11.45
N HIS A 54 -6.71 -1.67 -11.36
CA HIS A 54 -7.36 -1.13 -10.16
C HIS A 54 -8.85 -1.48 -10.15
N GLY A 55 -9.49 -1.40 -8.99
CA GLY A 55 -10.93 -1.59 -8.89
C GLY A 55 -11.69 -0.43 -9.54
N GLU A 56 -12.85 -0.72 -10.10
CA GLU A 56 -13.71 0.29 -10.69
C GLU A 56 -14.10 1.35 -9.67
N GLY A 57 -13.91 2.62 -10.04
CA GLY A 57 -14.20 3.76 -9.17
C GLY A 57 -13.20 4.00 -8.03
N PHE A 58 -12.07 3.28 -7.99
CA PHE A 58 -11.00 3.56 -7.03
C PHE A 58 -10.33 4.90 -7.35
N ILE A 59 -9.92 5.60 -6.31
CA ILE A 59 -9.18 6.86 -6.42
C ILE A 59 -7.74 6.57 -6.02
N ASN A 60 -6.78 6.77 -6.93
CA ASN A 60 -5.38 6.62 -6.57
C ASN A 60 -4.86 7.85 -5.81
N ILE A 61 -4.51 7.65 -4.56
CA ILE A 61 -3.80 8.62 -3.72
C ILE A 61 -2.66 7.85 -3.05
N PRO A 62 -1.47 7.82 -3.67
CA PRO A 62 -0.34 7.08 -3.14
C PRO A 62 0.06 7.57 -1.75
N ALA A 63 0.22 6.65 -0.79
CA ALA A 63 0.83 6.98 0.50
C ALA A 63 2.35 7.16 0.36
N TYR A 64 2.95 6.41 -0.57
CA TYR A 64 4.35 6.50 -0.94
C TYR A 64 4.48 6.43 -2.46
N GLU A 65 5.44 7.18 -3.00
CA GLU A 65 5.86 7.09 -4.39
C GLU A 65 7.33 6.69 -4.48
N TRP A 66 7.70 6.07 -5.59
CA TRP A 66 9.09 5.73 -5.88
C TRP A 66 9.64 6.68 -6.92
N THR A 67 10.81 7.26 -6.63
CA THR A 67 11.61 7.94 -7.63
C THR A 67 12.71 7.00 -8.12
N TYR A 68 12.91 6.94 -9.42
CA TYR A 68 13.90 6.06 -10.05
C TYR A 68 14.88 6.90 -10.88
N VAL A 69 16.16 6.85 -10.52
CA VAL A 69 17.23 7.48 -11.30
C VAL A 69 18.00 6.36 -12.00
N PRO A 70 18.07 6.35 -13.35
CA PRO A 70 18.85 5.35 -14.06
C PRO A 70 20.32 5.40 -13.64
N LYS A 71 20.90 4.26 -13.31
CA LYS A 71 22.36 4.13 -13.17
C LYS A 71 23.07 4.37 -14.49
N SER A 72 24.38 4.50 -14.47
CA SER A 72 25.16 4.68 -15.70
C SER A 72 24.85 3.59 -16.74
N VAL A 73 25.07 3.90 -18.01
CA VAL A 73 24.84 2.94 -19.09
C VAL A 73 25.73 1.71 -18.90
N GLU A 74 26.98 1.91 -18.46
CA GLU A 74 27.95 0.86 -18.20
C GLU A 74 27.48 -0.12 -17.12
N GLU A 75 26.90 0.38 -16.01
CA GLU A 75 26.36 -0.45 -14.96
C GLU A 75 25.14 -1.25 -15.44
N ARG A 76 24.26 -0.62 -16.21
CA ARG A 76 23.07 -1.29 -16.76
C ARG A 76 23.43 -2.36 -17.79
N VAL A 77 24.43 -2.11 -18.64
CA VAL A 77 24.95 -3.10 -19.61
C VAL A 77 25.56 -4.30 -18.87
N LYS A 78 26.37 -4.08 -17.84
CA LYS A 78 26.94 -5.16 -17.03
C LYS A 78 25.85 -6.02 -16.37
N SER A 79 24.78 -5.42 -15.88
CA SER A 79 23.64 -6.14 -15.33
C SER A 79 22.94 -7.01 -16.37
N ALA A 80 22.69 -6.49 -17.56
CA ALA A 80 22.07 -7.23 -18.66
C ALA A 80 22.93 -8.41 -19.14
N GLU A 81 24.27 -8.21 -19.26
CA GLU A 81 25.22 -9.28 -19.60
C GLU A 81 25.24 -10.40 -18.55
N TYR A 82 25.17 -10.04 -17.27
CA TYR A 82 25.11 -11.01 -16.19
C TYR A 82 23.85 -11.90 -16.31
N GLU A 83 22.72 -11.32 -16.64
CA GLU A 83 21.47 -12.07 -16.80
C GLU A 83 21.51 -13.03 -17.99
N LEU A 84 22.05 -12.59 -19.13
CA LEU A 84 22.23 -13.42 -20.31
C LEU A 84 23.13 -14.63 -20.04
N LYS A 85 24.17 -14.46 -19.22
CA LYS A 85 25.14 -15.52 -18.88
C LYS A 85 24.63 -16.48 -17.78
N ALA A 86 23.70 -16.03 -16.98
CA ALA A 86 23.28 -16.78 -15.78
C ALA A 86 22.34 -17.95 -16.07
N ASP A 87 21.90 -18.14 -17.31
CA ASP A 87 20.94 -19.18 -17.77
C ASP A 87 19.75 -19.37 -16.82
N LYS A 88 19.43 -18.31 -16.08
CA LYS A 88 18.40 -18.28 -15.07
C LYS A 88 17.19 -17.53 -15.61
N VAL A 89 16.28 -18.28 -16.22
CA VAL A 89 14.90 -17.86 -16.45
C VAL A 89 14.19 -17.65 -15.10
N LYS A 90 14.65 -16.69 -14.32
CA LYS A 90 13.90 -16.13 -13.19
C LYS A 90 13.84 -14.62 -13.40
N GLY A 91 12.87 -14.22 -14.21
CA GLY A 91 12.58 -12.88 -14.66
C GLY A 91 12.36 -11.84 -13.59
N HIS A 92 13.37 -11.50 -12.81
CA HIS A 92 13.42 -10.26 -12.07
C HIS A 92 14.84 -9.73 -12.12
N VAL A 93 15.07 -8.76 -13.02
CA VAL A 93 16.13 -7.80 -12.80
C VAL A 93 15.74 -7.09 -11.50
N GLU A 94 16.59 -7.22 -10.48
CA GLU A 94 16.40 -6.41 -9.29
C GLU A 94 16.51 -4.94 -9.73
N ILE A 95 15.43 -4.20 -9.62
CA ILE A 95 15.34 -2.80 -10.05
C ILE A 95 16.52 -1.97 -9.52
N GLN A 96 16.99 -2.28 -8.29
CA GLN A 96 18.15 -1.64 -7.67
C GLN A 96 19.48 -1.86 -8.42
N LYS A 97 19.57 -2.85 -9.30
CA LYS A 97 20.74 -3.04 -10.17
C LYS A 97 20.77 -2.07 -11.35
N LEU A 98 19.62 -1.60 -11.78
CA LEU A 98 19.44 -0.75 -12.93
C LEU A 98 19.17 0.72 -12.57
N TYR A 99 18.55 0.95 -11.42
CA TYR A 99 18.09 2.27 -10.96
C TYR A 99 18.46 2.49 -9.50
N ASP A 100 18.76 3.72 -9.16
CA ASP A 100 18.74 4.17 -7.78
C ASP A 100 17.28 4.49 -7.43
N ALA A 101 16.67 3.63 -6.61
CA ALA A 101 15.27 3.74 -6.22
C ALA A 101 15.18 4.38 -4.83
N LYS A 102 14.33 5.39 -4.69
CA LYS A 102 14.05 6.05 -3.41
C LYS A 102 12.55 6.12 -3.18
N GLU A 103 12.12 5.58 -2.05
CA GLU A 103 10.75 5.75 -1.57
C GLU A 103 10.56 7.13 -0.93
N VAL A 104 9.49 7.82 -1.31
CA VAL A 104 9.16 9.15 -0.81
C VAL A 104 7.73 9.12 -0.27
N PHE A 105 7.58 9.45 1.01
CA PHE A 105 6.26 9.59 1.62
C PHE A 105 5.53 10.81 1.04
N ASN A 106 4.26 10.63 0.69
CA ASN A 106 3.39 11.71 0.25
C ASN A 106 2.93 12.56 1.45
N LYS A 107 3.57 13.69 1.65
CA LYS A 107 3.25 14.61 2.76
C LYS A 107 1.82 15.16 2.69
N SER A 108 1.20 15.16 1.52
CA SER A 108 -0.17 15.61 1.31
C SER A 108 -1.19 14.48 1.46
N PHE A 109 -0.77 13.24 1.74
CA PHE A 109 -1.64 12.07 1.72
C PHE A 109 -2.94 12.27 2.52
N VAL A 110 -2.85 12.69 3.77
CA VAL A 110 -4.03 12.91 4.64
C VAL A 110 -4.94 14.01 4.06
N SER A 111 -4.36 15.15 3.67
CA SER A 111 -5.15 16.27 3.12
C SER A 111 -5.80 15.93 1.78
N ASP A 112 -5.15 15.14 0.95
CA ASP A 112 -5.69 14.70 -0.34
C ASP A 112 -6.84 13.71 -0.16
N VAL A 113 -6.72 12.77 0.80
CA VAL A 113 -7.82 11.86 1.17
C VAL A 113 -9.01 12.65 1.70
N MET A 114 -8.80 13.57 2.64
CA MET A 114 -9.88 14.43 3.18
C MET A 114 -10.57 15.24 2.07
N LYS A 115 -9.79 15.78 1.13
CA LYS A 115 -10.34 16.50 -0.04
C LYS A 115 -11.18 15.58 -0.93
N ALA A 116 -10.73 14.36 -1.18
CA ALA A 116 -11.48 13.39 -1.97
C ALA A 116 -12.79 13.00 -1.28
N MET A 117 -12.77 12.73 0.03
CA MET A 117 -13.97 12.45 0.84
C MET A 117 -14.97 13.62 0.77
N LYS A 118 -14.49 14.86 0.95
CA LYS A 118 -15.33 16.05 0.84
C LYS A 118 -15.96 16.22 -0.54
N LEU A 119 -15.20 16.01 -1.61
CA LEU A 119 -15.70 16.11 -3.00
C LEU A 119 -16.76 15.05 -3.31
N ARG A 120 -16.70 13.91 -2.67
CA ARG A 120 -17.67 12.81 -2.81
C ARG A 120 -18.80 12.87 -1.77
N ASN A 121 -18.71 13.79 -0.81
CA ASN A 121 -19.65 13.95 0.29
C ASN A 121 -19.85 12.67 1.10
N VAL A 122 -18.73 12.05 1.52
CA VAL A 122 -18.71 10.83 2.33
C VAL A 122 -17.95 11.06 3.63
N ASP A 123 -18.31 10.30 4.68
CA ASP A 123 -17.70 10.40 6.01
C ASP A 123 -16.71 9.27 6.31
N SER A 124 -16.54 8.34 5.40
CA SER A 124 -15.62 7.22 5.57
C SER A 124 -14.81 6.92 4.31
N VAL A 125 -13.66 6.27 4.50
CA VAL A 125 -12.75 5.88 3.44
C VAL A 125 -12.29 4.44 3.63
N ILE A 126 -12.16 3.70 2.55
CA ILE A 126 -11.61 2.33 2.52
C ILE A 126 -10.28 2.39 1.80
N LEU A 127 -9.20 1.96 2.47
CA LEU A 127 -7.86 1.98 1.93
C LEU A 127 -7.56 0.61 1.30
N VAL A 128 -6.94 0.62 0.13
CA VAL A 128 -6.51 -0.59 -0.54
C VAL A 128 -5.05 -0.46 -1.00
N CYS A 129 -4.28 -1.55 -0.82
CA CYS A 129 -3.00 -1.70 -1.47
C CYS A 129 -2.96 -3.04 -2.24
N ARG A 130 -1.78 -3.58 -2.51
CA ARG A 130 -1.67 -4.85 -3.24
C ARG A 130 -2.24 -6.03 -2.45
N SER A 131 -1.90 -6.15 -1.14
CA SER A 131 -2.16 -7.33 -0.29
C SER A 131 -2.52 -7.03 1.16
N GLY A 132 -2.75 -5.76 1.53
CA GLY A 132 -3.23 -5.35 2.86
C GLY A 132 -2.27 -4.51 3.71
N PRO A 133 -0.99 -4.85 3.91
CA PRO A 133 -0.16 -4.19 4.95
C PRO A 133 0.04 -2.69 4.80
N ARG A 134 0.25 -2.18 3.58
CA ARG A 134 0.41 -0.73 3.32
C ARG A 134 -0.90 0.03 3.58
N SER A 135 -2.04 -0.55 3.19
CA SER A 135 -3.35 0.06 3.41
C SER A 135 -3.75 0.05 4.87
N LYS A 136 -3.40 -0.99 5.66
CA LYS A 136 -3.55 -0.99 7.12
C LYS A 136 -2.77 0.15 7.77
N ALA A 137 -1.50 0.31 7.40
CA ALA A 137 -0.68 1.41 7.90
C ALA A 137 -1.27 2.79 7.54
N ALA A 138 -1.79 2.94 6.32
CA ALA A 138 -2.46 4.16 5.88
C ALA A 138 -3.79 4.39 6.62
N ALA A 139 -4.58 3.34 6.87
CA ALA A 139 -5.83 3.43 7.64
C ALA A 139 -5.55 3.87 9.08
N ASN A 140 -4.54 3.29 9.73
CA ASN A 140 -4.10 3.73 11.06
C ASN A 140 -3.63 5.18 11.08
N LEU A 141 -2.93 5.64 10.03
CA LEU A 141 -2.52 7.04 9.92
C LEU A 141 -3.73 7.98 9.86
N LEU A 142 -4.74 7.65 9.04
CA LEU A 142 -5.96 8.45 8.92
C LEU A 142 -6.80 8.41 10.20
N ALA A 143 -6.88 7.26 10.87
CA ALA A 143 -7.60 7.13 12.13
C ALA A 143 -6.99 7.98 13.25
N LYS A 144 -5.66 8.18 13.29
CA LYS A 144 -4.99 9.13 14.20
C LYS A 144 -5.44 10.58 14.00
N GLU A 145 -5.83 10.92 12.78
CA GLU A 145 -6.37 12.22 12.43
C GLU A 145 -7.91 12.31 12.60
N GLY A 146 -8.52 11.29 13.23
CA GLY A 146 -9.96 11.23 13.47
C GLY A 146 -10.81 10.89 12.24
N ILE A 147 -10.20 10.38 11.18
CA ILE A 147 -10.90 9.99 9.95
C ILE A 147 -11.36 8.53 10.08
N LYS A 148 -12.64 8.29 9.79
CA LYS A 148 -13.21 6.94 9.77
C LYS A 148 -12.66 6.14 8.59
N ALA A 149 -11.69 5.29 8.86
CA ALA A 149 -10.92 4.56 7.86
C ALA A 149 -11.04 3.05 8.04
N TYR A 150 -11.21 2.33 6.94
CA TYR A 150 -11.22 0.87 6.85
C TYR A 150 -10.05 0.39 5.98
N ASN A 151 -9.68 -0.88 6.13
CA ASN A 151 -8.76 -1.54 5.22
C ASN A 151 -9.51 -2.58 4.38
N LEU A 152 -9.22 -2.67 3.08
CA LEU A 152 -9.66 -3.77 2.24
C LEU A 152 -8.80 -5.01 2.55
N ASP A 153 -9.42 -6.05 3.11
CA ASP A 153 -8.72 -7.28 3.45
C ASP A 153 -8.12 -7.94 2.20
N ASN A 154 -6.90 -8.45 2.34
CA ASN A 154 -6.12 -9.06 1.26
C ASN A 154 -5.86 -8.15 0.05
N GLY A 155 -6.23 -6.87 0.11
CA GLY A 155 -5.96 -5.84 -0.87
C GLY A 155 -6.54 -6.08 -2.26
N PHE A 156 -5.96 -5.39 -3.26
CA PHE A 156 -6.47 -5.44 -4.64
C PHE A 156 -6.28 -6.81 -5.31
N MET A 157 -5.09 -7.42 -5.16
CA MET A 157 -4.79 -8.65 -5.90
C MET A 157 -5.54 -9.86 -5.34
N PHE A 158 -5.48 -10.07 -4.03
CA PHE A 158 -5.97 -11.28 -3.38
C PHE A 158 -7.35 -11.11 -2.73
N GLY A 159 -7.76 -9.87 -2.46
CA GLY A 159 -9.09 -9.54 -1.98
C GLY A 159 -10.05 -9.21 -3.12
N TRP A 160 -9.79 -8.10 -3.84
CA TRP A 160 -10.71 -7.58 -4.86
C TRP A 160 -10.76 -8.44 -6.13
N LYS A 161 -9.61 -8.68 -6.78
CA LYS A 161 -9.58 -9.45 -8.05
C LYS A 161 -9.98 -10.92 -7.87
N ASP A 162 -9.47 -11.58 -6.84
CA ASP A 162 -9.81 -12.99 -6.60
C ASP A 162 -11.30 -13.17 -6.24
N SER A 163 -11.93 -12.15 -5.64
CA SER A 163 -13.38 -12.09 -5.40
C SER A 163 -14.19 -11.72 -6.64
N LYS A 164 -13.53 -11.56 -7.81
CA LYS A 164 -14.16 -11.22 -9.10
C LYS A 164 -14.96 -9.90 -9.07
N MET A 165 -14.54 -8.96 -8.23
CA MET A 165 -15.11 -7.62 -8.22
C MET A 165 -14.70 -6.87 -9.50
N PRO A 166 -15.51 -5.88 -9.96
CA PRO A 166 -15.21 -5.14 -11.18
C PRO A 166 -13.89 -4.37 -11.06
N TRP A 167 -13.04 -4.51 -12.07
CA TRP A 167 -11.75 -3.85 -12.13
C TRP A 167 -11.36 -3.57 -13.58
N ASP A 168 -10.45 -2.59 -13.76
CA ASP A 168 -9.90 -2.18 -15.05
C ASP A 168 -8.37 -2.13 -14.98
N GLY A 169 -7.71 -2.17 -16.14
CA GLY A 169 -6.27 -2.12 -16.29
C GLY A 169 -5.84 -2.43 -17.72
N PHE A 170 -4.55 -2.23 -17.98
CA PHE A 170 -3.94 -2.56 -19.26
C PHE A 170 -3.82 -4.06 -19.46
#